data_9e7dbebaa661f7c5ac54983f2808eb4f
#
_entry.id   9e7dbebaa661f7c5ac54983f2808eb4f
#
_cell.length_a   1.000
_cell.length_b   1.000
_cell.length_c   1.000
_cell.angle_alpha   90.00
_cell.angle_beta   90.00
_cell.angle_gamma   90.00
#
_symmetry.space_group_name_H-M   'P 1'
#
loop_
_entity.id
_entity.type
_entity.pdbx_description
1 polymer ?
#
loop_
_entity_poly.entity_id
_entity_poly.type
_entity_poly.pdbx_seq_one_letter_code
_entity_poly.pdbx_strand_id
1 'polypeptide(L)'
;MRWLPAFALILSAPAAAAQLLFAGGQWVALDRGGTCEAASRSLRIAQKGKVQARAGFAFDANGARHGQFFAEMSRVPRAGSTVILTVGTQPFMLATTGHWAWSRDPQQEVAIIAAVRAASGMRVDSRDASGRRIIDRYLLDGAPTAIDAAAARCASAKLAKSRRNT
;
A
#
# COMPACT_ATOMS: atom_id res chain seq x y z
N MET A 1 -42.15 -31.54 -29.73
CA MET A 1 -41.17 -30.44 -29.69
C MET A 1 -40.48 -30.47 -28.35
N ARG A 2 -39.20 -30.94 -28.29
CA ARG A 2 -38.41 -31.05 -27.07
C ARG A 2 -37.44 -29.85 -27.05
N TRP A 3 -37.63 -28.94 -26.11
CA TRP A 3 -36.72 -27.80 -25.86
C TRP A 3 -35.55 -28.31 -25.01
N LEU A 4 -34.33 -28.21 -25.55
CA LEU A 4 -33.09 -28.44 -24.83
C LEU A 4 -32.66 -27.11 -24.21
N PRO A 5 -32.39 -27.03 -22.88
CA PRO A 5 -31.80 -25.85 -22.30
C PRO A 5 -30.32 -25.77 -22.66
N ALA A 6 -29.91 -24.67 -23.28
CA ALA A 6 -28.51 -24.34 -23.51
C ALA A 6 -27.86 -23.99 -22.17
N PHE A 7 -26.97 -24.84 -21.68
CA PHE A 7 -26.11 -24.54 -20.52
C PHE A 7 -24.99 -23.58 -20.97
N ALA A 8 -25.10 -22.34 -20.61
CA ALA A 8 -24.02 -21.36 -20.77
C ALA A 8 -22.90 -21.67 -19.77
N LEU A 9 -21.77 -22.17 -20.26
CA LEU A 9 -20.53 -22.29 -19.48
C LEU A 9 -20.01 -20.88 -19.20
N ILE A 10 -20.12 -20.42 -17.95
CA ILE A 10 -19.47 -19.21 -17.46
C ILE A 10 -18.00 -19.57 -17.24
N LEU A 11 -17.11 -19.18 -18.17
CA LEU A 11 -15.66 -19.23 -17.97
C LEU A 11 -15.28 -18.17 -16.93
N SER A 12 -15.04 -18.59 -15.69
CA SER A 12 -14.42 -17.76 -14.68
C SER A 12 -12.97 -17.51 -15.08
N ALA A 13 -12.60 -16.27 -15.43
CA ALA A 13 -11.21 -15.89 -15.63
C ALA A 13 -10.44 -16.07 -14.31
N PRO A 14 -9.27 -16.74 -14.30
CA PRO A 14 -8.47 -16.86 -13.08
C PRO A 14 -8.04 -15.47 -12.62
N ALA A 15 -8.27 -15.14 -11.36
CA ALA A 15 -7.70 -13.95 -10.74
C ALA A 15 -6.17 -14.05 -10.85
N ALA A 16 -5.53 -13.05 -11.46
CA ALA A 16 -4.08 -13.03 -11.59
C ALA A 16 -3.45 -13.09 -10.19
N ALA A 17 -2.68 -14.15 -9.92
CA ALA A 17 -1.98 -14.30 -8.66
C ALA A 17 -0.95 -13.18 -8.50
N ALA A 18 -0.82 -12.61 -7.28
CA ALA A 18 0.18 -11.60 -7.01
C ALA A 18 1.59 -12.19 -7.22
N GLN A 19 2.42 -11.52 -8.01
CA GLN A 19 3.82 -11.91 -8.24
C GLN A 19 4.70 -11.26 -7.19
N LEU A 20 5.50 -12.06 -6.48
CA LEU A 20 6.51 -11.57 -5.55
C LEU A 20 7.70 -10.99 -6.36
N LEU A 21 8.07 -9.74 -6.10
CA LEU A 21 9.19 -9.03 -6.71
C LEU A 21 10.40 -8.97 -5.79
N PHE A 22 10.15 -8.79 -4.49
CA PHE A 22 11.17 -8.68 -3.46
C PHE A 22 10.60 -9.13 -2.10
N ALA A 23 11.43 -9.75 -1.28
CA ALA A 23 11.18 -10.00 0.14
C ALA A 23 12.50 -9.86 0.90
N GLY A 24 12.55 -8.94 1.86
CA GLY A 24 13.75 -8.72 2.68
C GLY A 24 13.48 -7.76 3.83
N GLY A 25 14.16 -7.96 4.96
CA GLY A 25 13.90 -7.24 6.19
C GLY A 25 12.44 -7.45 6.63
N GLN A 26 11.70 -6.35 6.79
CA GLN A 26 10.28 -6.37 7.15
C GLN A 26 9.36 -6.05 5.95
N TRP A 27 9.90 -5.96 4.73
CA TRP A 27 9.21 -5.48 3.54
C TRP A 27 9.11 -6.52 2.44
N VAL A 28 8.00 -6.43 1.70
CA VAL A 28 7.79 -7.17 0.45
C VAL A 28 7.42 -6.21 -0.67
N ALA A 29 7.78 -6.56 -1.91
CA ALA A 29 7.24 -5.92 -3.10
C ALA A 29 6.46 -6.93 -3.92
N LEU A 30 5.28 -6.55 -4.40
CA LEU A 30 4.33 -7.39 -5.12
C LEU A 30 3.82 -6.68 -6.37
N ASP A 31 3.68 -7.42 -7.47
CA ASP A 31 2.87 -7.02 -8.63
C ASP A 31 1.51 -7.71 -8.56
N ARG A 32 0.44 -6.92 -8.59
CA ARG A 32 -0.96 -7.36 -8.52
C ARG A 32 -1.69 -7.17 -9.86
N GLY A 33 -0.99 -7.35 -10.97
CA GLY A 33 -1.60 -7.22 -12.29
C GLY A 33 -1.84 -5.76 -12.73
N GLY A 34 -0.80 -4.92 -12.59
CA GLY A 34 -0.84 -3.51 -12.99
C GLY A 34 -0.77 -2.51 -11.84
N THR A 35 -0.88 -2.97 -10.62
CA THR A 35 -0.52 -2.25 -9.39
C THR A 35 0.65 -2.94 -8.73
N CYS A 36 1.74 -2.21 -8.48
CA CYS A 36 2.91 -2.69 -7.76
C CYS A 36 2.95 -2.05 -6.38
N GLU A 37 3.09 -2.86 -5.35
CA GLU A 37 3.09 -2.40 -3.97
C GLU A 37 4.38 -2.80 -3.27
N ALA A 38 4.99 -1.86 -2.54
CA ALA A 38 5.96 -2.17 -1.49
C ALA A 38 5.26 -2.02 -0.14
N ALA A 39 5.21 -3.07 0.67
CA ALA A 39 4.42 -3.05 1.91
C ALA A 39 5.09 -3.79 3.06
N SER A 40 4.74 -3.38 4.27
CA SER A 40 5.10 -4.03 5.53
C SER A 40 3.91 -4.04 6.47
N ARG A 41 3.85 -5.03 7.35
CA ARG A 41 2.91 -5.07 8.48
C ARG A 41 3.50 -4.35 9.68
N SER A 42 2.63 -3.81 10.54
CA SER A 42 3.09 -3.19 11.79
C SER A 42 3.73 -4.22 12.72
N LEU A 43 4.64 -3.74 13.59
CA LEU A 43 5.33 -4.56 14.59
C LEU A 43 4.37 -5.19 15.60
N ARG A 44 3.25 -4.52 15.86
CA ARG A 44 2.22 -5.06 16.75
C ARG A 44 1.35 -6.04 15.98
N ILE A 45 1.43 -7.31 16.34
CA ILE A 45 0.56 -8.34 15.77
C ILE A 45 -0.87 -8.15 16.29
N ALA A 46 -1.82 -8.13 15.36
CA ALA A 46 -3.23 -8.02 15.68
C ALA A 46 -3.76 -9.29 16.36
N GLN A 47 -4.67 -9.12 17.30
CA GLN A 47 -5.42 -10.25 17.88
C GLN A 47 -6.33 -10.84 16.79
N LYS A 48 -6.72 -12.12 16.97
CA LYS A 48 -7.63 -12.81 16.05
C LYS A 48 -8.91 -11.97 15.85
N GLY A 49 -9.31 -11.79 14.59
CA GLY A 49 -10.50 -11.01 14.20
C GLY A 49 -10.31 -9.49 14.26
N LYS A 50 -9.10 -8.98 14.49
CA LYS A 50 -8.76 -7.57 14.40
C LYS A 50 -7.93 -7.28 13.16
N VAL A 51 -7.98 -6.04 12.67
CA VAL A 51 -7.20 -5.58 11.52
C VAL A 51 -5.71 -5.60 11.86
N GLN A 52 -4.92 -6.32 11.06
CA GLN A 52 -3.47 -6.22 11.10
C GLN A 52 -3.05 -4.95 10.35
N ALA A 53 -2.59 -3.95 11.09
CA ALA A 53 -2.12 -2.72 10.47
C ALA A 53 -0.96 -3.00 9.50
N ARG A 54 -0.99 -2.32 8.35
CA ARG A 54 0.03 -2.38 7.31
C ARG A 54 0.23 -1.01 6.68
N ALA A 55 1.40 -0.77 6.15
CA ALA A 55 1.70 0.45 5.43
C ALA A 55 2.60 0.15 4.23
N GLY A 56 2.60 1.05 3.25
CA GLY A 56 3.39 0.84 2.05
C GLY A 56 3.30 1.97 1.04
N PHE A 57 3.80 1.66 -0.15
CA PHE A 57 3.83 2.55 -1.31
C PHE A 57 3.22 1.83 -2.51
N ALA A 58 2.35 2.52 -3.23
CA ALA A 58 1.66 1.97 -4.38
C ALA A 58 2.07 2.72 -5.66
N PHE A 59 2.28 1.93 -6.72
CA PHE A 59 2.62 2.38 -8.07
C PHE A 59 1.64 1.73 -9.04
N ASP A 60 1.21 2.45 -10.06
CA ASP A 60 0.35 1.91 -11.11
C ASP A 60 1.04 1.94 -12.47
N ALA A 61 0.90 0.85 -13.22
CA ALA A 61 1.40 0.76 -14.59
C ALA A 61 0.75 1.77 -15.55
N ASN A 62 -0.45 2.28 -15.24
CA ASN A 62 -1.10 3.36 -15.99
C ASN A 62 -0.63 4.75 -15.57
N GLY A 63 0.15 4.85 -14.51
CA GLY A 63 0.68 6.10 -13.97
C GLY A 63 -0.30 6.88 -13.11
N ALA A 64 -1.36 6.29 -12.58
CA ALA A 64 -2.26 6.97 -11.65
C ALA A 64 -1.63 7.20 -10.28
N ARG A 65 -0.82 6.23 -9.79
CA ARG A 65 -0.02 6.35 -8.57
C ARG A 65 1.45 6.19 -8.88
N HIS A 66 2.30 7.03 -8.28
CA HIS A 66 3.74 7.10 -8.52
C HIS A 66 4.58 6.95 -7.25
N GLY A 67 4.08 6.23 -6.26
CA GLY A 67 4.69 6.09 -4.96
C GLY A 67 3.78 6.63 -3.86
N GLN A 68 2.46 6.54 -4.08
CA GLN A 68 1.49 6.95 -3.09
C GLN A 68 1.69 6.15 -1.81
N PHE A 69 2.00 6.85 -0.72
CA PHE A 69 2.00 6.23 0.61
C PHE A 69 0.58 5.84 0.99
N PHE A 70 0.41 4.65 1.55
CA PHE A 70 -0.82 4.20 2.17
C PHE A 70 -0.57 3.54 3.52
N ALA A 71 -1.56 3.60 4.40
CA ALA A 71 -1.60 2.83 5.63
C ALA A 71 -3.01 2.33 5.91
N GLU A 72 -3.14 1.05 6.23
CA GLU A 72 -4.32 0.47 6.86
C GLU A 72 -4.07 0.41 8.36
N MET A 73 -4.79 1.22 9.12
CA MET A 73 -4.56 1.36 10.55
C MET A 73 -5.22 0.25 11.36
N SER A 74 -4.62 -0.10 12.49
CA SER A 74 -5.13 -1.14 13.41
C SER A 74 -6.53 -0.86 13.96
N ARG A 75 -6.96 0.41 13.97
CA ARG A 75 -8.29 0.87 14.39
C ARG A 75 -8.74 2.06 13.55
N VAL A 76 -10.05 2.29 13.48
CA VAL A 76 -10.61 3.47 12.82
C VAL A 76 -10.29 4.72 13.64
N PRO A 77 -9.67 5.75 13.04
CA PRO A 77 -9.54 7.06 13.67
C PRO A 77 -10.91 7.68 13.95
N ARG A 78 -11.00 8.48 15.00
CA ARG A 78 -12.19 9.30 15.25
C ARG A 78 -12.40 10.27 14.10
N ALA A 79 -13.64 10.47 13.68
CA ALA A 79 -13.99 11.44 12.65
C ALA A 79 -13.40 12.83 12.99
N GLY A 80 -12.75 13.47 12.01
CA GLY A 80 -12.08 14.75 12.17
C GLY A 80 -10.75 14.72 12.95
N SER A 81 -10.29 13.55 13.41
CA SER A 81 -8.96 13.46 14.04
C SER A 81 -7.84 13.46 12.99
N THR A 82 -6.75 14.15 13.33
CA THR A 82 -5.55 14.14 12.47
C THR A 82 -4.88 12.77 12.52
N VAL A 83 -4.47 12.29 11.34
CA VAL A 83 -3.58 11.13 11.20
C VAL A 83 -2.22 11.61 10.73
N ILE A 84 -1.18 11.25 11.47
CA ILE A 84 0.20 11.69 11.21
C ILE A 84 1.07 10.46 10.98
N LEU A 85 1.74 10.43 9.82
CA LEU A 85 2.89 9.58 9.59
C LEU A 85 4.13 10.31 10.10
N THR A 86 4.90 9.69 10.98
CA THR A 86 6.24 10.18 11.37
C THR A 86 7.27 9.20 10.83
N VAL A 87 8.20 9.68 9.99
CA VAL A 87 9.33 8.91 9.45
C VAL A 87 10.61 9.46 10.11
N GLY A 88 11.28 8.64 10.92
CA GLY A 88 12.33 9.16 11.78
C GLY A 88 11.79 10.28 12.68
N THR A 89 12.18 11.52 12.39
CA THR A 89 11.69 12.73 13.10
C THR A 89 10.76 13.60 12.26
N GLN A 90 10.53 13.27 10.97
CA GLN A 90 9.74 14.09 10.05
C GLN A 90 8.26 13.72 10.10
N PRO A 91 7.34 14.65 10.44
CA PRO A 91 5.91 14.41 10.44
C PRO A 91 5.28 14.75 9.08
N PHE A 92 4.31 13.93 8.66
CA PHE A 92 3.49 14.13 7.46
C PHE A 92 2.02 13.93 7.81
N MET A 93 1.19 14.94 7.56
CA MET A 93 -0.26 14.82 7.77
C MET A 93 -0.90 14.08 6.60
N LEU A 94 -1.66 13.02 6.88
CA LEU A 94 -2.29 12.18 5.87
C LEU A 94 -3.75 12.54 5.63
N ALA A 95 -4.26 12.23 4.44
CA ALA A 95 -5.70 12.14 4.16
C ALA A 95 -6.22 10.79 4.65
N THR A 96 -7.50 10.72 5.11
CA THR A 96 -8.03 9.52 5.73
C THR A 96 -9.49 9.23 5.38
N THR A 97 -9.82 7.94 5.29
CA THR A 97 -11.20 7.46 5.23
C THR A 97 -11.28 6.07 5.88
N GLY A 98 -12.13 5.91 6.90
CA GLY A 98 -12.24 4.65 7.65
C GLY A 98 -10.91 4.23 8.27
N HIS A 99 -10.46 3.00 7.99
CA HIS A 99 -9.18 2.48 8.43
C HIS A 99 -7.97 2.97 7.61
N TRP A 100 -8.21 3.64 6.47
CA TRP A 100 -7.18 3.97 5.51
C TRP A 100 -6.68 5.40 5.64
N ALA A 101 -5.38 5.58 5.42
CA ALA A 101 -4.72 6.87 5.30
C ALA A 101 -3.78 6.87 4.10
N TRP A 102 -3.64 8.05 3.44
CA TRP A 102 -2.82 8.22 2.23
C TRP A 102 -2.04 9.53 2.28
N SER A 103 -0.94 9.56 1.50
CA SER A 103 -0.29 10.83 1.13
C SER A 103 -1.29 11.74 0.40
N ARG A 104 -1.16 13.05 0.62
CA ARG A 104 -2.11 14.04 0.13
C ARG A 104 -1.91 14.43 -1.33
N ASP A 105 -0.65 14.41 -1.75
CA ASP A 105 -0.23 14.90 -3.05
C ASP A 105 1.12 14.31 -3.47
N PRO A 106 1.52 14.43 -4.76
CA PRO A 106 2.79 13.90 -5.27
C PRO A 106 4.05 14.49 -4.61
N GLN A 107 4.00 15.76 -4.16
CA GLN A 107 5.16 16.37 -3.48
C GLN A 107 5.39 15.73 -2.13
N GLN A 108 4.33 15.45 -1.40
CA GLN A 108 4.39 14.72 -0.13
C GLN A 108 4.88 13.28 -0.34
N GLU A 109 4.48 12.60 -1.42
CA GLU A 109 4.95 11.25 -1.77
C GLU A 109 6.48 11.21 -1.92
N VAL A 110 7.03 12.13 -2.70
CA VAL A 110 8.49 12.25 -2.89
C VAL A 110 9.19 12.51 -1.56
N ALA A 111 8.66 13.41 -0.73
CA ALA A 111 9.24 13.74 0.58
C ALA A 111 9.19 12.54 1.55
N ILE A 112 8.10 11.78 1.57
CA ILE A 112 7.97 10.57 2.39
C ILE A 112 8.98 9.51 1.95
N ILE A 113 9.12 9.25 0.64
CA ILE A 113 10.08 8.27 0.11
C ILE A 113 11.51 8.69 0.46
N ALA A 114 11.84 9.98 0.34
CA ALA A 114 13.16 10.49 0.72
C ALA A 114 13.44 10.28 2.22
N ALA A 115 12.47 10.57 3.08
CA ALA A 115 12.58 10.36 4.52
C ALA A 115 12.76 8.87 4.88
N VAL A 116 12.03 7.95 4.20
CA VAL A 116 12.14 6.49 4.40
C VAL A 116 13.53 5.98 4.08
N ARG A 117 14.20 6.55 3.07
CA ARG A 117 15.58 6.16 2.71
C ARG A 117 16.62 6.55 3.77
N ALA A 118 16.31 7.54 4.60
CA ALA A 118 17.23 8.09 5.61
C ALA A 118 16.94 7.62 7.04
N ALA A 119 15.81 6.95 7.28
CA ALA A 119 15.35 6.58 8.61
C ALA A 119 15.36 5.06 8.83
N SER A 120 15.40 4.61 10.09
CA SER A 120 15.30 3.19 10.48
C SER A 120 13.89 2.75 10.83
N GLY A 121 12.96 3.69 11.05
CA GLY A 121 11.60 3.38 11.45
C GLY A 121 10.61 4.49 11.15
N MET A 122 9.35 4.10 11.07
CA MET A 122 8.22 5.02 10.95
C MET A 122 7.04 4.58 11.82
N ARG A 123 6.10 5.50 12.06
CA ARG A 123 4.85 5.20 12.75
C ARG A 123 3.70 6.03 12.20
N VAL A 124 2.50 5.46 12.26
CA VAL A 124 1.25 6.17 12.00
C VAL A 124 0.52 6.38 13.32
N ASP A 125 0.27 7.63 13.64
CA ASP A 125 -0.36 8.06 14.90
C ASP A 125 -1.74 8.68 14.65
N SER A 126 -2.72 8.35 15.49
CA SER A 126 -4.04 8.99 15.55
C SER A 126 -4.72 8.71 16.89
N ARG A 127 -6.02 9.07 17.00
CA ARG A 127 -6.90 8.70 18.12
C ARG A 127 -8.18 8.05 17.63
N ASP A 128 -8.63 7.00 18.31
CA ASP A 128 -9.91 6.35 18.03
C ASP A 128 -11.10 7.13 18.62
N ALA A 129 -12.32 6.65 18.35
CA ALA A 129 -13.57 7.28 18.83
C ALA A 129 -13.65 7.43 20.37
N SER A 130 -12.96 6.56 21.11
CA SER A 130 -12.87 6.64 22.59
C SER A 130 -11.73 7.55 23.08
N GLY A 131 -11.00 8.23 22.17
CA GLY A 131 -9.88 9.10 22.49
C GLY A 131 -8.54 8.37 22.73
N ARG A 132 -8.50 7.03 22.67
CA ARG A 132 -7.29 6.25 22.87
C ARG A 132 -6.36 6.41 21.68
N ARG A 133 -5.06 6.50 21.94
CA ARG A 133 -4.04 6.60 20.87
C ARG A 133 -4.00 5.33 20.02
N ILE A 134 -3.95 5.55 18.71
CA ILE A 134 -3.57 4.54 17.71
C ILE A 134 -2.11 4.81 17.41
N ILE A 135 -1.24 3.78 17.50
CA ILE A 135 0.18 3.90 17.17
C ILE A 135 0.57 2.60 16.47
N ASP A 136 0.70 2.67 15.16
CA ASP A 136 1.16 1.56 14.33
C ASP A 136 2.61 1.84 13.89
N ARG A 137 3.56 0.97 14.30
CA ARG A 137 5.00 1.15 14.08
C ARG A 137 5.52 0.16 13.07
N TYR A 138 6.51 0.60 12.28
CA TYR A 138 7.14 -0.16 11.22
C TYR A 138 8.65 0.05 11.24
N LEU A 139 9.42 -1.02 11.05
CA LEU A 139 10.84 -0.93 10.74
C LEU A 139 11.01 -0.67 9.25
N LEU A 140 12.05 0.06 8.87
CA LEU A 140 12.31 0.42 7.47
C LEU A 140 13.44 -0.42 6.84
N ASP A 141 13.92 -1.44 7.55
CA ASP A 141 14.84 -2.42 6.97
C ASP A 141 14.19 -3.15 5.79
N GLY A 142 14.81 -3.04 4.62
CA GLY A 142 14.29 -3.55 3.34
C GLY A 142 13.33 -2.60 2.59
N ALA A 143 12.85 -1.52 3.22
CA ALA A 143 11.90 -0.59 2.61
C ALA A 143 12.42 0.05 1.30
N PRO A 144 13.63 0.63 1.25
CA PRO A 144 14.14 1.24 0.02
C PRO A 144 14.17 0.27 -1.16
N THR A 145 14.67 -0.95 -0.94
CA THR A 145 14.76 -1.98 -1.99
C THR A 145 13.38 -2.44 -2.46
N ALA A 146 12.42 -2.62 -1.54
CA ALA A 146 11.05 -2.97 -1.89
C ALA A 146 10.38 -1.87 -2.72
N ILE A 147 10.55 -0.60 -2.35
CA ILE A 147 10.03 0.57 -3.08
C ILE A 147 10.61 0.60 -4.50
N ASP A 148 11.91 0.43 -4.64
CA ASP A 148 12.59 0.44 -5.95
C ASP A 148 12.13 -0.72 -6.84
N ALA A 149 11.97 -1.93 -6.28
CA ALA A 149 11.48 -3.09 -7.00
C ALA A 149 10.04 -2.89 -7.52
N ALA A 150 9.15 -2.35 -6.69
CA ALA A 150 7.77 -2.05 -7.06
C ALA A 150 7.71 -0.94 -8.15
N ALA A 151 8.46 0.15 -7.96
CA ALA A 151 8.51 1.26 -8.91
C ALA A 151 9.04 0.81 -10.29
N ALA A 152 10.16 0.07 -10.33
CA ALA A 152 10.77 -0.42 -11.56
C ALA A 152 9.83 -1.37 -12.31
N ARG A 153 9.14 -2.26 -11.61
CA ARG A 153 8.19 -3.21 -12.22
C ARG A 153 7.02 -2.49 -12.90
N CYS A 154 6.38 -1.54 -12.22
CA CYS A 154 5.25 -0.81 -12.80
C CYS A 154 5.67 0.15 -13.91
N ALA A 155 6.86 0.76 -13.84
CA ALA A 155 7.42 1.55 -14.92
C ALA A 155 7.66 0.71 -16.18
N SER A 156 8.23 -0.49 -16.05
CA SER A 156 8.46 -1.41 -17.17
C SER A 156 7.16 -1.88 -17.82
N ALA A 157 6.12 -2.15 -17.04
CA ALA A 157 4.80 -2.53 -17.53
C ALA A 157 4.13 -1.39 -18.34
N LYS A 158 4.31 -0.13 -17.92
CA LYS A 158 3.85 1.06 -18.64
C LYS A 158 4.50 1.16 -20.02
N LEU A 159 5.83 1.00 -20.11
CA LEU A 159 6.58 1.05 -21.37
C LEU A 159 6.17 -0.07 -22.34
N ALA A 160 5.99 -1.30 -21.82
CA ALA A 160 5.55 -2.43 -22.63
C ALA A 160 4.13 -2.25 -23.21
N LYS A 161 3.23 -1.59 -22.47
CA LYS A 161 1.89 -1.26 -22.95
C LYS A 161 1.93 -0.15 -24.02
N SER A 162 2.76 0.87 -23.85
CA SER A 162 2.91 1.95 -24.81
C SER A 162 3.39 1.44 -26.18
N ARG A 163 4.39 0.52 -26.19
CA ARG A 163 4.92 -0.08 -27.42
C ARG A 163 3.94 -0.96 -28.20
N ARG A 164 2.90 -1.47 -27.54
CA ARG A 164 1.87 -2.30 -28.23
C ARG A 164 0.76 -1.47 -28.86
N ASN A 165 0.67 -0.20 -28.51
CA ASN A 165 -0.36 0.71 -29.00
C ASN A 165 0.16 1.66 -30.13
N THR A 166 1.43 1.53 -30.51
CA THR A 166 2.06 2.16 -31.68
C THR A 166 2.28 1.15 -32.80
#